data_0911bc0266dcf157865d5a72f7579380
#
_entry.id   0911bc0266dcf157865d5a72f7579380
#
_cell.length_a   1.000
_cell.length_b   1.000
_cell.length_c   1.000
_cell.angle_alpha   90.00
_cell.angle_beta   90.00
_cell.angle_gamma   90.00
#
_symmetry.space_group_name_H-M   'P 1'
#
loop_
_entity.id
_entity.type
_entity.pdbx_description
1 polymer ?
#
loop_
_entity_poly.entity_id
_entity_poly.type
_entity_poly.pdbx_seq_one_letter_code
_entity_poly.pdbx_strand_id
1 'polypeptide(L)'
;IFMSLWNVHANWFPVDGKVKFVKHVDGNYHKAWLPKASEENEHADVMITTPEGTDVLCRQIAGAVARRIVTYAKEGEECYIDEHLGFIKLGSRVDVYLPVGTEVCVKMGQSTTGDQTIIAKLK
;
A
#
# COMPACT_ATOMS: atom_id res chain seq x y z
N ILE A 1 6.45 1.97 -2.56
CA ILE A 1 6.29 3.28 -3.24
C ILE A 1 6.41 4.38 -2.19
N PHE A 2 7.43 5.21 -2.33
CA PHE A 2 7.64 6.37 -1.46
C PHE A 2 6.87 7.59 -1.98
N MET A 3 6.18 8.31 -1.08
CA MET A 3 5.44 9.52 -1.42
C MET A 3 6.08 10.72 -0.77
N SER A 4 6.72 11.58 -1.58
CA SER A 4 7.36 12.81 -1.12
C SER A 4 6.34 13.95 -0.94
N LEU A 5 6.83 15.12 -0.50
CA LEU A 5 6.03 16.34 -0.33
C LEU A 5 5.19 16.72 -1.56
N TRP A 6 5.72 16.43 -2.75
CA TRP A 6 5.15 16.86 -4.02
C TRP A 6 4.30 15.79 -4.72
N ASN A 7 4.14 14.62 -4.08
CA ASN A 7 3.38 13.51 -4.65
C ASN A 7 1.92 13.50 -4.18
N VAL A 8 1.10 12.75 -4.90
CA VAL A 8 -0.29 12.49 -4.51
C VAL A 8 -0.27 11.59 -3.28
N HIS A 9 -1.08 11.94 -2.29
CA HIS A 9 -1.13 11.24 -1.00
C HIS A 9 -2.23 10.17 -0.91
N ALA A 10 -3.12 10.10 -1.90
CA ALA A 10 -4.13 9.07 -1.97
C ALA A 10 -3.53 7.72 -2.39
N ASN A 11 -4.06 6.66 -1.83
CA ASN A 11 -3.70 5.29 -2.19
C ASN A 11 -4.93 4.58 -2.73
N TRP A 12 -4.75 3.80 -3.79
CA TRP A 12 -5.81 3.01 -4.41
C TRP A 12 -5.64 1.55 -4.08
N PHE A 13 -6.75 0.80 -4.09
CA PHE A 13 -6.66 -0.65 -3.95
C PHE A 13 -5.84 -1.22 -5.10
N PRO A 14 -4.86 -2.10 -4.80
CA PRO A 14 -3.98 -2.65 -5.84
C PRO A 14 -4.65 -3.69 -6.73
N VAL A 15 -5.73 -4.31 -6.28
CA VAL A 15 -6.47 -5.35 -7.00
C VAL A 15 -7.95 -5.30 -6.65
N ASP A 16 -8.78 -5.89 -7.51
CA ASP A 16 -10.16 -6.20 -7.15
C ASP A 16 -10.18 -7.44 -6.26
N GLY A 17 -11.08 -7.49 -5.32
CA GLY A 17 -11.23 -8.65 -4.47
C GLY A 17 -12.04 -8.36 -3.22
N LYS A 18 -11.84 -9.19 -2.20
CA LYS A 18 -12.48 -9.04 -0.90
C LYS A 18 -11.43 -8.76 0.17
N VAL A 19 -11.69 -7.78 1.01
CA VAL A 19 -10.79 -7.44 2.10
C VAL A 19 -10.85 -8.56 3.15
N LYS A 20 -9.75 -9.27 3.29
CA LYS A 20 -9.64 -10.41 4.22
C LYS A 20 -9.43 -9.95 5.66
N PHE A 21 -8.57 -8.95 5.85
CA PHE A 21 -8.38 -8.31 7.15
C PHE A 21 -7.80 -6.89 7.00
N VAL A 22 -7.99 -6.09 8.03
CA VAL A 22 -7.36 -4.77 8.19
C VAL A 22 -6.75 -4.76 9.59
N LYS A 23 -5.46 -4.43 9.67
CA LYS A 23 -4.73 -4.38 10.95
C LYS A 23 -3.88 -3.13 11.04
N HIS A 24 -4.11 -2.34 12.09
CA HIS A 24 -3.26 -1.20 12.41
C HIS A 24 -2.22 -1.63 13.45
N VAL A 25 -0.96 -1.32 13.19
CA VAL A 25 0.16 -1.66 14.08
C VAL A 25 0.87 -0.37 14.50
N ASP A 26 0.92 -0.10 15.79
CA ASP A 26 1.67 1.03 16.34
C ASP A 26 3.17 0.79 16.21
N GLY A 27 3.93 1.86 16.04
CA GLY A 27 5.37 1.77 15.88
C GLY A 27 6.06 3.11 15.88
N ASN A 28 7.28 3.13 15.37
CA ASN A 28 8.11 4.31 15.27
C ASN A 28 7.75 5.20 14.08
N TYR A 29 8.49 6.30 13.91
CA TYR A 29 8.30 7.26 12.83
C TYR A 29 9.64 7.59 12.17
N HIS A 30 10.34 6.55 11.69
CA HIS A 30 11.55 6.70 10.90
C HIS A 30 11.22 7.31 9.54
N LYS A 31 12.23 7.86 8.87
CA LYS A 31 12.06 8.31 7.48
C LYS A 31 11.57 7.15 6.61
N ALA A 32 10.49 7.35 5.87
CA ALA A 32 9.78 6.27 5.20
C ALA A 32 10.61 5.54 4.13
N TRP A 33 11.64 6.16 3.57
CA TRP A 33 12.49 5.50 2.58
C TRP A 33 13.48 4.50 3.17
N LEU A 34 13.67 4.49 4.50
CA LEU A 34 14.57 3.54 5.15
C LEU A 34 13.98 2.12 5.08
N PRO A 35 14.80 1.10 4.79
CA PRO A 35 14.28 -0.29 4.73
C PRO A 35 13.55 -0.72 5.99
N LYS A 36 14.06 -0.35 7.16
CA LYS A 36 13.48 -0.71 8.46
C LYS A 36 12.10 -0.10 8.72
N ALA A 37 11.73 0.97 8.00
CA ALA A 37 10.44 1.64 8.19
C ALA A 37 9.25 0.69 7.94
N SER A 38 9.38 -0.26 7.02
CA SER A 38 8.31 -1.21 6.70
C SER A 38 7.87 -2.04 7.91
N GLU A 39 8.80 -2.41 8.79
CA GLU A 39 8.53 -3.26 9.95
C GLU A 39 8.46 -2.48 11.26
N GLU A 40 9.24 -1.41 11.38
CA GLU A 40 9.39 -0.66 12.64
C GLU A 40 8.44 0.52 12.77
N ASN A 41 8.00 1.13 11.67
CA ASN A 41 7.08 2.27 11.72
C ASN A 41 5.64 1.85 11.94
N GLU A 42 4.85 2.77 12.48
CA GLU A 42 3.40 2.63 12.51
C GLU A 42 2.90 2.37 11.09
N HIS A 43 2.06 1.37 10.94
CA HIS A 43 1.54 0.99 9.63
C HIS A 43 0.14 0.36 9.73
N ALA A 44 -0.56 0.36 8.61
CA ALA A 44 -1.84 -0.33 8.46
C ALA A 44 -1.71 -1.37 7.36
N ASP A 45 -2.01 -2.61 7.69
CA ASP A 45 -2.00 -3.74 6.76
C ASP A 45 -3.40 -4.05 6.28
N VAL A 46 -3.57 -4.16 4.97
CA VAL A 46 -4.81 -4.58 4.33
C VAL A 46 -4.51 -5.79 3.45
N MET A 47 -5.09 -6.93 3.79
CA MET A 47 -4.98 -8.14 2.99
C MET A 47 -6.23 -8.27 2.11
N ILE A 48 -6.01 -8.46 0.81
CA ILE A 48 -7.07 -8.59 -0.18
C ILE A 48 -6.93 -9.95 -0.87
N THR A 49 -8.02 -10.69 -0.95
CA THR A 49 -8.08 -11.94 -1.71
C THR A 49 -8.81 -11.69 -3.02
N THR A 50 -8.14 -11.93 -4.14
CA THR A 50 -8.72 -11.77 -5.48
C THR A 50 -9.78 -12.85 -5.75
N PRO A 51 -10.68 -12.68 -6.75
CA PRO A 51 -11.64 -13.70 -7.11
C PRO A 51 -10.99 -15.05 -7.47
N GLU A 52 -9.75 -15.02 -7.96
CA GLU A 52 -8.97 -16.24 -8.29
C GLU A 52 -8.30 -16.88 -7.07
N GLY A 53 -8.45 -16.31 -5.88
CA GLY A 53 -7.89 -16.82 -4.65
C GLY A 53 -6.46 -16.39 -4.33
N THR A 54 -5.94 -15.38 -5.00
CA THR A 54 -4.60 -14.82 -4.74
C THR A 54 -4.67 -13.77 -3.65
N ASP A 55 -3.81 -13.89 -2.63
CA ASP A 55 -3.70 -12.90 -1.57
C ASP A 55 -2.67 -11.83 -1.92
N VAL A 56 -3.05 -10.57 -1.73
CA VAL A 56 -2.19 -9.40 -1.92
C VAL A 56 -2.24 -8.56 -0.65
N LEU A 57 -1.08 -8.31 -0.05
CA LEU A 57 -0.97 -7.45 1.13
C LEU A 57 -0.55 -6.04 0.73
N CYS A 58 -1.31 -5.05 1.15
CA CYS A 58 -0.97 -3.64 0.98
C CYS A 58 -0.68 -3.04 2.35
N ARG A 59 0.53 -2.54 2.56
CA ARG A 59 0.97 -1.92 3.82
C ARG A 59 1.14 -0.43 3.63
N GLN A 60 0.31 0.36 4.30
CA GLN A 60 0.46 1.81 4.40
C GLN A 60 1.40 2.12 5.58
N ILE A 61 2.49 2.84 5.33
CA ILE A 61 3.55 3.07 6.30
C ILE A 61 3.69 4.57 6.59
N ALA A 62 3.58 4.94 7.86
CA ALA A 62 3.82 6.32 8.30
C ALA A 62 5.30 6.67 8.19
N GLY A 63 5.60 7.95 7.96
CA GLY A 63 6.96 8.48 7.93
C GLY A 63 7.25 9.38 9.11
N ALA A 64 8.40 10.06 9.07
CA ALA A 64 8.82 10.96 10.14
C ALA A 64 7.87 12.17 10.34
N VAL A 65 7.21 12.61 9.27
CA VAL A 65 6.26 13.73 9.28
C VAL A 65 4.82 13.25 9.16
N ALA A 66 4.54 12.34 8.24
CA ALA A 66 3.20 11.80 8.01
C ALA A 66 2.90 10.68 9.01
N ARG A 67 2.39 11.03 10.16
CA ARG A 67 2.14 10.10 11.27
C ARG A 67 0.73 9.54 11.29
N ARG A 68 -0.19 10.12 10.52
CA ARG A 68 -1.57 9.67 10.49
C ARG A 68 -1.86 8.88 9.23
N ILE A 69 -2.35 7.68 9.43
CA ILE A 69 -2.80 6.80 8.35
C ILE A 69 -4.33 6.71 8.39
N VAL A 70 -4.96 7.02 7.25
CA VAL A 70 -6.41 6.84 7.09
C VAL A 70 -6.61 5.66 6.14
N THR A 71 -7.36 4.67 6.58
CA THR A 71 -7.68 3.47 5.78
C THR A 71 -9.19 3.38 5.61
N TYR A 72 -9.65 3.32 4.36
CA TYR A 72 -11.06 3.16 4.03
C TYR A 72 -11.49 1.70 3.90
N ALA A 73 -10.51 0.80 3.85
CA ALA A 73 -10.78 -0.64 3.75
C ALA A 73 -11.48 -1.15 5.01
N LYS A 74 -12.47 -2.02 4.84
CA LYS A 74 -13.18 -2.68 5.93
C LYS A 74 -13.19 -4.18 5.71
N GLU A 75 -12.88 -4.93 6.76
CA GLU A 75 -12.84 -6.38 6.72
C GLU A 75 -14.18 -6.95 6.24
N GLY A 76 -14.12 -7.88 5.29
CA GLY A 76 -15.27 -8.53 4.72
C GLY A 76 -15.95 -7.81 3.56
N GLU A 77 -15.58 -6.56 3.28
CA GLU A 77 -16.12 -5.80 2.16
C GLU A 77 -15.38 -6.10 0.86
N GLU A 78 -16.09 -6.00 -0.26
CA GLU A 78 -15.47 -6.04 -1.58
C GLU A 78 -14.74 -4.73 -1.87
N CYS A 79 -13.63 -4.81 -2.60
CA CYS A 79 -12.87 -3.65 -3.05
C CYS A 79 -12.56 -3.74 -4.54
N TYR A 80 -12.35 -2.59 -5.16
CA TYR A 80 -12.12 -2.47 -6.59
C TYR A 80 -10.89 -1.59 -6.85
N ILE A 81 -10.16 -1.93 -7.91
CA ILE A 81 -8.85 -1.33 -8.22
C ILE A 81 -8.87 0.19 -8.39
N ASP A 82 -9.99 0.78 -8.77
CA ASP A 82 -10.14 2.22 -8.94
C ASP A 82 -10.69 2.95 -7.70
N GLU A 83 -10.92 2.25 -6.60
CA GLU A 83 -11.36 2.82 -5.34
C GLU A 83 -10.19 3.19 -4.44
N HIS A 84 -10.36 4.20 -3.60
CA HIS A 84 -9.35 4.62 -2.64
C HIS A 84 -9.21 3.60 -1.50
N LEU A 85 -8.00 3.07 -1.34
CA LEU A 85 -7.62 2.25 -0.18
C LEU A 85 -7.54 3.11 1.08
N GLY A 86 -6.94 4.30 0.95
CA GLY A 86 -6.72 5.16 2.07
C GLY A 86 -5.91 6.39 1.71
N PHE A 87 -5.37 7.03 2.72
CA PHE A 87 -4.70 8.31 2.61
C PHE A 87 -3.59 8.42 3.65
N ILE A 88 -2.38 8.77 3.23
CA ILE A 88 -1.25 9.05 4.10
C ILE A 88 -0.58 10.31 3.58
N LYS A 89 -0.28 11.26 4.48
CA LYS A 89 0.35 12.53 4.08
C LYS A 89 1.86 12.38 3.85
N LEU A 90 2.51 13.44 3.67
CA LEU A 90 3.91 13.70 3.31
C LEU A 90 4.96 12.72 3.84
N GLY A 91 5.87 12.28 2.97
CA GLY A 91 6.99 11.45 3.38
C GLY A 91 6.62 10.06 3.86
N SER A 92 5.55 9.52 3.35
CA SER A 92 5.05 8.19 3.68
C SER A 92 5.40 7.17 2.59
N ARG A 93 5.01 5.91 2.80
CA ARG A 93 5.33 4.82 1.88
C ARG A 93 4.20 3.80 1.84
N VAL A 94 4.01 3.17 0.69
CA VAL A 94 3.13 2.01 0.52
C VAL A 94 3.94 0.84 -0.01
N ASP A 95 3.89 -0.28 0.69
CA ASP A 95 4.47 -1.54 0.25
C ASP A 95 3.35 -2.48 -0.20
N VAL A 96 3.55 -3.10 -1.36
CA VAL A 96 2.64 -4.12 -1.89
C VAL A 96 3.38 -5.45 -1.92
N TYR A 97 2.89 -6.43 -1.17
CA TYR A 97 3.46 -7.77 -1.09
C TYR A 97 2.68 -8.71 -2.01
N LEU A 98 3.38 -9.26 -2.97
CA LEU A 98 2.81 -10.09 -4.03
C LEU A 98 3.33 -11.54 -3.92
N PRO A 99 2.62 -12.53 -4.47
CA PRO A 99 3.14 -13.90 -4.52
C PRO A 99 4.50 -13.98 -5.23
N VAL A 100 5.31 -14.91 -4.81
CA VAL A 100 6.60 -15.19 -5.46
C VAL A 100 6.37 -15.57 -6.92
N GLY A 101 7.17 -14.99 -7.81
CA GLY A 101 7.05 -15.23 -9.25
C GLY A 101 6.10 -14.26 -9.98
N THR A 102 5.52 -13.28 -9.26
CA THR A 102 4.72 -12.22 -9.90
C THR A 102 5.61 -11.36 -10.80
N GLU A 103 5.12 -11.04 -11.99
CA GLU A 103 5.83 -10.16 -12.93
C GLU A 103 5.77 -8.70 -12.43
N VAL A 104 6.94 -8.12 -12.16
CA VAL A 104 7.05 -6.71 -11.76
C VAL A 104 7.26 -5.86 -13.01
N CYS A 105 6.43 -4.83 -13.17
CA CYS A 105 6.39 -3.98 -14.37
C CYS A 105 7.07 -2.60 -14.17
N VAL A 106 7.63 -2.34 -13.00
CA VAL A 106 8.30 -1.08 -12.65
C VAL A 106 9.74 -1.33 -12.24
N LYS A 107 10.57 -0.29 -12.31
CA LYS A 107 11.99 -0.33 -11.93
C LYS A 107 12.24 0.49 -10.68
N MET A 108 13.35 0.21 -10.00
CA MET A 108 13.83 1.04 -8.89
C MET A 108 13.96 2.51 -9.33
N GLY A 109 13.42 3.41 -8.52
CA GLY A 109 13.49 4.86 -8.80
C GLY A 109 12.51 5.37 -9.85
N GLN A 110 11.71 4.51 -10.46
CA GLN A 110 10.70 4.92 -11.43
C GLN A 110 9.57 5.70 -10.75
N SER A 111 9.16 6.82 -11.36
CA SER A 111 7.97 7.55 -10.93
C SER A 111 6.71 6.83 -11.43
N THR A 112 5.70 6.74 -10.58
CA THR A 112 4.41 6.13 -10.90
C THR A 112 3.28 7.12 -10.73
N THR A 113 2.21 6.94 -11.50
CA THR A 113 0.98 7.72 -11.35
C THR A 113 -0.08 6.85 -10.71
N GLY A 114 -0.63 7.32 -9.59
CA GLY A 114 -1.69 6.62 -8.88
C GLY A 114 -2.89 6.33 -9.78
N ASP A 115 -3.45 5.15 -9.62
CA ASP A 115 -4.60 4.63 -10.38
C ASP A 115 -4.38 4.52 -11.91
N GLN A 116 -3.14 4.65 -12.38
CA GLN A 116 -2.80 4.56 -13.81
C GLN A 116 -1.65 3.62 -14.10
N THR A 117 -0.54 3.71 -13.36
CA THR A 117 0.64 2.90 -13.63
C THR A 117 0.45 1.44 -13.19
N ILE A 118 0.64 0.51 -14.12
CA ILE A 118 0.66 -0.92 -13.81
C ILE A 118 2.01 -1.24 -13.18
N ILE A 119 2.01 -1.67 -11.90
CA ILE A 119 3.24 -1.98 -11.17
C ILE A 119 3.63 -3.45 -11.25
N ALA A 120 2.65 -4.34 -11.42
CA ALA A 120 2.88 -5.78 -11.52
C ALA A 120 1.71 -6.47 -12.21
N LYS A 121 1.93 -7.71 -12.65
CA LYS A 121 0.88 -8.55 -13.22
C LYS A 121 0.82 -9.86 -12.45
N LEU A 122 -0.34 -10.18 -11.88
CA LEU A 122 -0.61 -11.45 -11.22
C LEU A 122 -0.74 -12.56 -12.25
N LYS A 123 -0.28 -13.73 -11.86
CA LYS A 123 -0.44 -14.93 -12.69
C LYS A 123 -1.85 -15.47 -12.60
#